data_1f1a03ffb1ddbd8e6d08d5a65f3e736f
#
_entry.id   1f1a03ffb1ddbd8e6d08d5a65f3e736f
#
_cell.length_a   1.000
_cell.length_b   1.000
_cell.length_c   1.000
_cell.angle_alpha   90.00
_cell.angle_beta   90.00
_cell.angle_gamma   90.00
#
_symmetry.space_group_name_H-M   'P 1'
#
loop_
_entity.id
_entity.type
_entity.pdbx_description
1 polymer ?
#
loop_
_entity_poly.entity_id
_entity_poly.type
_entity_poly.pdbx_seq_one_letter_code
_entity_poly.pdbx_strand_id
1 'polypeptide(L)'
;MYQLYYQPEGIWVGDIMPYGKEGQFYVYHQRDTRNPGPFGEPFGWALATTKDFVDYKDYGESLMRGTDEEADQFIYAGSVFETEAGFHAFYTGYNREFLKAGKTSQTLLHATSKDGITWEKSKEALEIPPQEGYDKRNWRDPFVLWDEEREE
;
A
#
# COMPACT_ATOMS: atom_id res chain seq x y z
N MET A 1 -16.66 23.97 -10.90
CA MET A 1 -15.48 23.64 -11.72
C MET A 1 -15.43 22.13 -11.74
N TYR A 2 -15.47 21.49 -12.89
CA TYR A 2 -15.36 20.03 -12.95
C TYR A 2 -13.93 19.65 -12.58
N GLN A 3 -13.77 18.84 -11.53
CA GLN A 3 -12.48 18.29 -11.17
C GLN A 3 -12.22 17.08 -12.08
N LEU A 4 -11.26 17.21 -12.99
CA LEU A 4 -10.93 16.16 -13.96
C LEU A 4 -10.16 14.98 -13.33
N TYR A 5 -9.65 15.17 -12.10
CA TYR A 5 -8.83 14.20 -11.41
C TYR A 5 -9.28 14.09 -9.95
N TYR A 6 -9.21 12.88 -9.41
CA TYR A 6 -9.34 12.68 -7.98
C TYR A 6 -8.17 13.35 -7.25
N GLN A 7 -8.49 14.29 -6.38
CA GLN A 7 -7.50 15.03 -5.60
C GLN A 7 -8.12 15.40 -4.24
N PRO A 8 -7.88 14.62 -3.19
CA PRO A 8 -8.35 14.97 -1.85
C PRO A 8 -7.66 16.21 -1.32
N GLU A 9 -8.33 16.96 -0.46
CA GLU A 9 -7.79 18.19 0.12
C GLU A 9 -6.61 17.88 1.04
N GLY A 10 -5.50 18.62 0.85
CA GLY A 10 -4.30 18.49 1.68
C GLY A 10 -3.50 17.21 1.47
N ILE A 11 -3.89 16.37 0.51
CA ILE A 11 -3.23 15.09 0.21
C ILE A 11 -2.74 15.08 -1.22
N TRP A 12 -1.51 14.66 -1.42
CA TRP A 12 -0.98 14.34 -2.73
C TRP A 12 -1.13 12.84 -2.97
N VAL A 13 -1.80 12.51 -4.05
CA VAL A 13 -1.97 11.12 -4.50
C VAL A 13 -0.65 10.66 -5.11
N GLY A 14 -0.01 9.69 -4.48
CA GLY A 14 1.18 9.04 -5.00
C GLY A 14 0.83 7.83 -5.86
N ASP A 15 1.62 6.76 -5.75
CA ASP A 15 1.35 5.52 -6.48
C ASP A 15 -0.04 4.98 -6.17
N ILE A 16 -0.69 4.46 -7.20
CA ILE A 16 -2.04 3.91 -7.11
C ILE A 16 -1.98 2.39 -7.20
N MET A 17 -2.63 1.71 -6.27
CA MET A 17 -2.82 0.27 -6.22
C MET A 17 -4.31 -0.03 -6.48
N PRO A 18 -4.72 -0.19 -7.74
CA PRO A 18 -6.12 -0.38 -8.07
C PRO A 18 -6.57 -1.82 -7.83
N TYR A 19 -7.82 -1.97 -7.39
CA TYR A 19 -8.52 -3.24 -7.36
C TYR A 19 -9.95 -3.05 -7.87
N GLY A 20 -10.45 -3.99 -8.68
CA GLY A 20 -11.80 -3.91 -9.26
C GLY A 20 -12.63 -5.14 -8.91
N LYS A 21 -13.87 -4.92 -8.45
CA LYS A 21 -14.83 -5.98 -8.16
C LYS A 21 -16.24 -5.53 -8.46
N GLU A 22 -16.99 -6.31 -9.25
CA GLU A 22 -18.43 -6.11 -9.51
C GLU A 22 -18.80 -4.67 -9.94
N GLY A 23 -17.95 -4.06 -10.78
CA GLY A 23 -18.15 -2.69 -11.26
C GLY A 23 -17.82 -1.61 -10.23
N GLN A 24 -17.29 -1.98 -9.08
CA GLN A 24 -16.71 -1.06 -8.10
C GLN A 24 -15.18 -1.10 -8.22
N PHE A 25 -14.56 0.08 -8.29
CA PHE A 25 -13.12 0.24 -8.26
C PHE A 25 -12.69 0.76 -6.90
N TYR A 26 -11.70 0.10 -6.32
CA TYR A 26 -11.00 0.50 -5.12
C TYR A 26 -9.69 1.14 -5.56
N VAL A 27 -9.50 2.39 -5.23
CA VAL A 27 -8.34 3.18 -5.62
C VAL A 27 -7.54 3.44 -4.34
N TYR A 28 -6.68 2.47 -3.98
CA TYR A 28 -5.72 2.69 -2.92
C TYR A 28 -4.59 3.57 -3.44
N HIS A 29 -4.08 4.45 -2.60
CA HIS A 29 -2.98 5.33 -2.98
C HIS A 29 -2.14 5.73 -1.77
N GLN A 30 -0.91 6.11 -2.03
CA GLN A 30 -0.06 6.71 -1.01
C GLN A 30 -0.66 8.05 -0.56
N ARG A 31 -0.56 8.33 0.74
CA ARG A 31 -1.15 9.50 1.38
C ARG A 31 -0.05 10.48 1.79
N ASP A 32 0.53 11.17 0.82
CA ASP A 32 1.60 12.16 1.08
C ASP A 32 1.01 13.54 1.40
N THR A 33 1.22 14.05 2.61
CA THR A 33 0.80 15.39 3.02
C THR A 33 1.72 16.48 2.53
N ARG A 34 2.88 16.16 1.96
CA ARG A 34 3.93 17.12 1.58
C ARG A 34 4.44 17.98 2.74
N ASN A 35 4.36 17.50 3.95
CA ASN A 35 4.82 18.21 5.14
C ASN A 35 6.05 17.50 5.76
N PRO A 36 7.23 18.13 5.84
CA PRO A 36 7.60 19.47 5.35
C PRO A 36 7.95 19.54 3.85
N GLY A 37 7.67 18.53 3.10
CA GLY A 37 7.91 18.41 1.66
C GLY A 37 7.54 17.02 1.16
N PRO A 38 7.86 16.65 -0.07
CA PRO A 38 7.57 15.32 -0.60
C PRO A 38 8.11 14.22 0.33
N PHE A 39 7.26 13.25 0.67
CA PHE A 39 7.59 12.13 1.57
C PHE A 39 8.14 12.58 2.94
N GLY A 40 7.73 13.74 3.41
CA GLY A 40 8.21 14.32 4.67
C GLY A 40 7.70 13.60 5.90
N GLU A 41 6.38 13.51 6.04
CA GLU A 41 5.72 12.74 7.10
C GLU A 41 5.53 11.29 6.71
N PRO A 42 5.67 10.36 7.66
CA PRO A 42 5.28 8.97 7.47
C PRO A 42 3.80 8.82 7.11
N PHE A 43 3.49 7.90 6.17
CA PHE A 43 2.14 7.68 5.67
C PHE A 43 1.85 6.21 5.38
N GLY A 44 0.56 5.87 5.42
CA GLY A 44 -0.01 4.63 4.93
C GLY A 44 -0.71 4.80 3.58
N TRP A 45 -1.62 3.87 3.27
CA TRP A 45 -2.50 4.01 2.12
C TRP A 45 -3.82 4.66 2.52
N ALA A 46 -4.28 5.59 1.69
CA ALA A 46 -5.67 6.03 1.68
C ALA A 46 -6.46 5.22 0.64
N LEU A 47 -7.78 5.27 0.77
CA LEU A 47 -8.72 4.60 -0.13
C LEU A 47 -9.78 5.58 -0.63
N ALA A 48 -10.00 5.58 -1.92
CA ALA A 48 -11.24 6.06 -2.52
C ALA A 48 -11.89 4.95 -3.34
N THR A 49 -13.22 4.97 -3.45
CA THR A 49 -13.94 4.06 -4.36
C THR A 49 -14.73 4.84 -5.38
N THR A 50 -14.86 4.27 -6.58
CA THR A 50 -15.61 4.85 -7.69
C THR A 50 -16.23 3.76 -8.55
N LYS A 51 -17.27 4.10 -9.33
CA LYS A 51 -17.86 3.23 -10.34
C LYS A 51 -17.62 3.74 -11.76
N ASP A 52 -17.26 4.98 -11.90
CA ASP A 52 -17.24 5.71 -13.18
C ASP A 52 -16.01 6.61 -13.37
N PHE A 53 -15.13 6.69 -12.36
CA PHE A 53 -13.97 7.58 -12.30
C PHE A 53 -14.33 9.08 -12.38
N VAL A 54 -15.57 9.43 -12.06
CA VAL A 54 -16.07 10.80 -11.97
C VAL A 54 -16.49 11.12 -10.55
N ASP A 55 -17.30 10.24 -9.96
CA ASP A 55 -17.76 10.37 -8.58
C ASP A 55 -16.94 9.43 -7.69
N TYR A 56 -16.34 10.00 -6.66
CA TYR A 56 -15.50 9.26 -5.70
C TYR A 56 -16.09 9.34 -4.29
N LYS A 57 -16.07 8.21 -3.61
CA LYS A 57 -16.25 8.17 -2.17
C LYS A 57 -14.88 8.01 -1.51
N ASP A 58 -14.46 9.03 -0.79
CA ASP A 58 -13.22 9.05 -0.04
C ASP A 58 -13.44 8.42 1.35
N TYR A 59 -12.56 7.51 1.73
CA TYR A 59 -12.55 6.85 3.05
C TYR A 59 -11.40 7.37 3.94
N GLY A 60 -10.52 8.22 3.40
CA GLY A 60 -9.31 8.63 4.09
C GLY A 60 -8.30 7.51 4.21
N GLU A 61 -7.58 7.47 5.32
CA GLU A 61 -6.56 6.45 5.57
C GLU A 61 -7.19 5.08 5.80
N SER A 62 -6.71 4.06 5.11
CA SER A 62 -7.24 2.71 5.07
C SER A 62 -6.21 1.71 5.62
N LEU A 63 -5.08 1.49 4.95
CA LEU A 63 -3.98 0.71 5.51
C LEU A 63 -3.06 1.65 6.28
N MET A 64 -3.17 1.61 7.60
CA MET A 64 -2.42 2.47 8.51
C MET A 64 -0.93 2.14 8.50
N ARG A 65 -0.08 3.16 8.52
CA ARG A 65 1.35 2.97 8.70
C ARG A 65 1.70 2.32 10.05
N GLY A 66 2.90 1.78 10.18
CA GLY A 66 3.46 1.35 11.45
C GLY A 66 4.02 2.51 12.28
N THR A 67 4.60 2.18 13.42
CA THR A 67 5.34 3.11 14.26
C THR A 67 6.68 3.49 13.64
N ASP A 68 7.39 4.39 14.27
CA ASP A 68 8.72 4.82 13.78
C ASP A 68 9.79 3.74 13.92
N GLU A 69 9.53 2.71 14.73
CA GLU A 69 10.42 1.57 14.96
C GLU A 69 10.09 0.36 14.08
N GLU A 70 8.93 0.37 13.40
CA GLU A 70 8.47 -0.74 12.56
C GLU A 70 8.94 -0.60 11.11
N ALA A 71 8.96 -1.72 10.39
CA ALA A 71 9.44 -1.77 9.01
C ALA A 71 8.60 -0.91 8.06
N ASP A 72 7.33 -0.69 8.37
CA ASP A 72 6.37 0.08 7.59
C ASP A 72 6.05 1.45 8.19
N GLN A 73 7.07 2.15 8.67
CA GLN A 73 6.98 3.57 9.02
C GLN A 73 6.32 4.36 7.87
N PHE A 74 6.67 4.04 6.63
CA PHE A 74 5.98 4.44 5.40
C PHE A 74 5.48 3.19 4.69
N ILE A 75 4.32 3.30 4.06
CA ILE A 75 3.81 2.25 3.17
C ILE A 75 3.90 2.74 1.73
N TYR A 76 4.78 2.11 0.94
CA TYR A 76 4.96 2.36 -0.48
C TYR A 76 4.03 1.47 -1.31
N ALA A 77 4.26 1.38 -2.61
CA ALA A 77 3.38 0.65 -3.51
C ALA A 77 3.33 -0.86 -3.23
N GLY A 78 2.32 -1.48 -3.78
CA GLY A 78 2.02 -2.89 -3.65
C GLY A 78 0.84 -3.30 -4.51
N SER A 79 0.19 -4.39 -4.16
CA SER A 79 -1.01 -4.88 -4.84
C SER A 79 -2.06 -5.40 -3.88
N VAL A 80 -3.31 -5.33 -4.30
CA VAL A 80 -4.46 -5.88 -3.58
C VAL A 80 -5.11 -6.96 -4.44
N PHE A 81 -5.48 -8.06 -3.84
CA PHE A 81 -6.26 -9.12 -4.45
C PHE A 81 -7.23 -9.74 -3.45
N GLU A 82 -8.15 -10.55 -3.91
CA GLU A 82 -9.16 -11.20 -3.08
C GLU A 82 -9.09 -12.71 -3.24
N THR A 83 -9.34 -13.41 -2.14
CA THR A 83 -9.55 -14.85 -2.07
C THR A 83 -10.90 -15.13 -1.41
N GLU A 84 -11.28 -16.38 -1.27
CA GLU A 84 -12.45 -16.78 -0.47
C GLU A 84 -12.35 -16.33 1.00
N ALA A 85 -11.13 -16.15 1.51
CA ALA A 85 -10.89 -15.69 2.87
C ALA A 85 -11.07 -14.18 3.08
N GLY A 86 -11.09 -13.40 1.98
CA GLY A 86 -11.19 -11.95 1.95
C GLY A 86 -10.06 -11.29 1.17
N PHE A 87 -9.85 -10.01 1.41
CA PHE A 87 -8.84 -9.21 0.73
C PHE A 87 -7.46 -9.42 1.35
N HIS A 88 -6.46 -9.36 0.50
CA HIS A 88 -5.04 -9.40 0.84
C HIS A 88 -4.34 -8.21 0.21
N ALA A 89 -3.48 -7.55 0.96
CA ALA A 89 -2.56 -6.54 0.47
C ALA A 89 -1.12 -7.03 0.68
N PHE A 90 -0.34 -7.11 -0.40
CA PHE A 90 1.11 -7.18 -0.32
C PHE A 90 1.66 -5.79 -0.63
N TYR A 91 2.47 -5.27 0.26
CA TYR A 91 2.93 -3.89 0.17
C TYR A 91 4.39 -3.75 0.59
N THR A 92 4.97 -2.64 0.21
CA THR A 92 6.32 -2.28 0.60
C THR A 92 6.29 -1.45 1.87
N GLY A 93 6.86 -1.97 2.95
CA GLY A 93 7.22 -1.20 4.12
C GLY A 93 8.56 -0.50 3.91
N TYR A 94 8.67 0.75 4.32
CA TYR A 94 9.92 1.50 4.31
C TYR A 94 10.14 2.20 5.64
N ASN A 95 11.34 2.01 6.20
CA ASN A 95 11.78 2.74 7.38
C ASN A 95 13.10 3.47 7.08
N ARG A 96 13.05 4.81 7.14
CA ARG A 96 14.18 5.67 6.77
C ARG A 96 15.40 5.53 7.69
N GLU A 97 15.19 5.09 8.93
CA GLU A 97 16.25 4.98 9.93
C GLU A 97 16.93 3.60 9.89
N PHE A 98 16.28 2.59 9.30
CA PHE A 98 16.81 1.23 9.27
C PHE A 98 18.15 1.13 8.53
N LEU A 99 18.31 1.89 7.45
CA LEU A 99 19.57 1.89 6.69
C LEU A 99 20.74 2.40 7.54
N LYS A 100 20.50 3.45 8.36
CA LYS A 100 21.50 3.99 9.29
C LYS A 100 21.84 2.99 10.40
N ALA A 101 20.87 2.18 10.79
CA ALA A 101 21.05 1.10 11.77
C ALA A 101 21.62 -0.21 11.18
N GLY A 102 22.01 -0.23 9.89
CA GLY A 102 22.51 -1.41 9.21
C GLY A 102 21.45 -2.47 8.88
N LYS A 103 20.18 -2.10 8.97
CA LYS A 103 19.02 -2.95 8.61
C LYS A 103 18.60 -2.71 7.16
N THR A 104 17.84 -3.64 6.59
CA THR A 104 17.13 -3.44 5.33
C THR A 104 16.05 -2.37 5.49
N SER A 105 16.10 -1.33 4.63
CA SER A 105 15.14 -0.20 4.72
C SER A 105 13.82 -0.46 4.05
N GLN A 106 13.77 -1.37 3.07
CA GLN A 106 12.55 -1.77 2.36
C GLN A 106 12.34 -3.25 2.53
N THR A 107 11.09 -3.64 2.80
CA THR A 107 10.71 -5.05 2.93
C THR A 107 9.28 -5.24 2.45
N LEU A 108 8.95 -6.46 2.00
CA LEU A 108 7.61 -6.81 1.57
C LEU A 108 6.81 -7.32 2.76
N LEU A 109 5.64 -6.74 2.95
CA LEU A 109 4.75 -7.01 4.07
C LEU A 109 3.36 -7.40 3.57
N HIS A 110 2.55 -7.93 4.47
CA HIS A 110 1.22 -8.42 4.16
C HIS A 110 0.19 -7.95 5.19
N ALA A 111 -1.01 -7.65 4.69
CA ALA A 111 -2.19 -7.39 5.50
C ALA A 111 -3.42 -8.08 4.92
N THR A 112 -4.41 -8.33 5.75
CA THR A 112 -5.70 -8.89 5.36
C THR A 112 -6.85 -7.96 5.70
N SER A 113 -7.96 -8.08 4.97
CA SER A 113 -9.19 -7.32 5.23
C SER A 113 -10.42 -8.13 4.87
N LYS A 114 -11.54 -7.89 5.56
CA LYS A 114 -12.83 -8.49 5.21
C LYS A 114 -13.66 -7.63 4.27
N ASP A 115 -13.36 -6.34 4.22
CA ASP A 115 -14.16 -5.34 3.50
C ASP A 115 -13.35 -4.52 2.48
N GLY A 116 -12.01 -4.73 2.42
CA GLY A 116 -11.11 -3.92 1.62
C GLY A 116 -10.93 -2.48 2.12
N ILE A 117 -11.45 -2.16 3.29
CA ILE A 117 -11.42 -0.81 3.87
C ILE A 117 -10.56 -0.78 5.13
N THR A 118 -10.79 -1.73 6.03
CA THR A 118 -10.08 -1.85 7.29
C THR A 118 -9.13 -3.03 7.22
N TRP A 119 -7.86 -2.80 7.52
CA TRP A 119 -6.80 -3.79 7.36
C TRP A 119 -6.22 -4.25 8.68
N GLU A 120 -5.92 -5.54 8.75
CA GLU A 120 -5.19 -6.17 9.84
C GLU A 120 -3.85 -6.66 9.30
N LYS A 121 -2.75 -6.11 9.84
CA LYS A 121 -1.39 -6.48 9.44
C LYS A 121 -1.04 -7.85 9.99
N SER A 122 -0.39 -8.67 9.18
CA SER A 122 0.12 -9.98 9.59
C SER A 122 1.21 -9.80 10.65
N LYS A 123 0.98 -10.37 11.83
CA LYS A 123 1.95 -10.31 12.95
C LYS A 123 3.09 -11.30 12.78
N GLU A 124 2.84 -12.38 12.07
CA GLU A 124 3.83 -13.40 11.77
C GLU A 124 4.32 -13.18 10.34
N ALA A 125 5.45 -12.67 10.30
CA ALA A 125 6.47 -12.60 9.26
C ALA A 125 6.11 -13.24 7.91
N LEU A 126 5.25 -12.58 7.16
CA LEU A 126 5.45 -12.58 5.71
C LEU A 126 6.39 -11.42 5.34
N GLU A 127 7.30 -11.08 6.24
CA GLU A 127 8.46 -10.29 5.85
C GLU A 127 9.22 -11.11 4.80
N ILE A 128 9.17 -10.66 3.57
CA ILE A 128 9.95 -11.23 2.47
C ILE A 128 11.16 -10.31 2.28
N PRO A 129 12.28 -10.57 2.98
CA PRO A 129 13.45 -9.73 2.88
C PRO A 129 14.10 -9.88 1.49
N PRO A 130 14.91 -8.90 1.06
CA PRO A 130 15.68 -9.02 -0.16
C PRO A 130 16.53 -10.29 -0.17
N GLN A 131 16.43 -11.05 -1.25
CA GLN A 131 17.20 -12.28 -1.42
C GLN A 131 18.66 -11.97 -1.77
N GLU A 132 19.54 -12.96 -1.57
CA GLU A 132 20.95 -12.85 -1.93
C GLU A 132 21.12 -12.57 -3.43
N GLY A 133 21.95 -11.58 -3.76
CA GLY A 133 22.19 -11.14 -5.15
C GLY A 133 21.30 -9.98 -5.61
N TYR A 134 20.28 -9.61 -4.84
CA TYR A 134 19.43 -8.46 -5.15
C TYR A 134 19.81 -7.20 -4.36
N ASP A 135 19.46 -6.03 -4.88
CA ASP A 135 19.72 -4.76 -4.19
C ASP A 135 18.82 -4.64 -2.95
N LYS A 136 19.46 -4.62 -1.79
CA LYS A 136 18.77 -4.50 -0.49
C LYS A 136 18.12 -3.14 -0.24
N ARG A 137 18.41 -2.13 -1.06
CA ARG A 137 17.86 -0.77 -0.92
C ARG A 137 16.65 -0.51 -1.79
N ASN A 138 16.40 -1.39 -2.78
CA ASN A 138 15.34 -1.23 -3.78
C ASN A 138 14.49 -2.52 -3.91
N TRP A 139 14.09 -3.10 -2.77
CA TRP A 139 13.25 -4.28 -2.72
C TRP A 139 11.80 -3.87 -2.40
N ARG A 140 10.99 -3.65 -3.46
CA ARG A 140 9.68 -2.99 -3.32
C ARG A 140 8.73 -3.35 -4.44
N ASP A 141 7.50 -2.83 -4.33
CA ASP A 141 6.43 -2.82 -5.32
C ASP A 141 5.97 -4.25 -5.71
N PRO A 142 5.55 -5.08 -4.73
CA PRO A 142 5.11 -6.45 -5.02
C PRO A 142 3.83 -6.44 -5.83
N PHE A 143 3.77 -7.32 -6.83
CA PHE A 143 2.56 -7.62 -7.57
C PHE A 143 2.25 -9.11 -7.45
N VAL A 144 1.00 -9.45 -7.13
CA VAL A 144 0.54 -10.84 -7.04
C VAL A 144 -0.17 -11.21 -8.34
N LEU A 145 0.28 -12.29 -8.93
CA LEU A 145 -0.34 -12.93 -10.09
C LEU A 145 -0.74 -14.35 -9.69
N TRP A 146 -1.99 -14.69 -9.91
CA TRP A 146 -2.45 -16.07 -9.76
C TRP A 146 -2.07 -16.87 -11.03
N ASP A 147 -1.34 -17.95 -10.85
CA ASP A 147 -1.01 -18.89 -11.93
C ASP A 147 -2.05 -20.02 -11.97
N GLU A 148 -2.98 -19.97 -12.94
CA GLU A 148 -4.05 -20.95 -13.10
C GLU A 148 -3.53 -22.35 -13.46
N GLU A 149 -2.37 -22.46 -14.12
CA GLU A 149 -1.81 -23.75 -14.52
C GLU A 149 -1.18 -24.49 -13.35
N ARG A 150 -0.63 -23.74 -12.38
CA ARG A 150 0.04 -24.28 -11.19
C ARG A 150 -0.81 -24.25 -9.95
N GLU A 151 -1.93 -23.55 -10.00
CA GLU A 151 -2.81 -23.30 -8.85
C GLU A 151 -2.07 -22.60 -7.67
N GLU A 152 -1.13 -21.68 -7.99
CA GLU A 152 -0.30 -20.96 -7.02
C GLU A 152 -0.14 -19.44 -7.34
#